data_3b745b76f1d9132fd675dd104d073da0
#
_entry.id   3b745b76f1d9132fd675dd104d073da0
#
_cell.length_a   1.000
_cell.length_b   1.000
_cell.length_c   1.000
_cell.angle_alpha   90.00
_cell.angle_beta   90.00
_cell.angle_gamma   90.00
#
_symmetry.space_group_name_H-M   'P 1'
#
loop_
_entity.id
_entity.type
_entity.pdbx_description
1 polymer ?
#
loop_
_entity_poly.entity_id
_entity_poly.type
_entity_poly.pdbx_seq_one_letter_code
_entity_poly.pdbx_strand_id
1 'polypeptide(L)'
;IEMIALWANINYKNDINWAHKHAGDLSGVYYLKAKENCGDLVLDNFNYSENCKINAYLTNKYKTSITAKKDKLILFDSECVHAVLKNFSEGPRISMSLL
;
A
#
# COMPACT_ATOMS: atom_id res chain seq x y z
N ILE A 1 -14.37 9.62 -13.87
CA ILE A 1 -13.21 8.77 -13.51
C ILE A 1 -13.37 7.41 -14.17
N GLU A 2 -12.34 6.96 -14.82
CA GLU A 2 -12.29 5.68 -15.50
C GLU A 2 -11.26 4.79 -14.83
N MET A 3 -11.66 3.57 -14.48
CA MET A 3 -10.73 2.57 -13.97
C MET A 3 -9.98 1.94 -15.14
N ILE A 4 -8.65 2.05 -15.14
CA ILE A 4 -7.83 1.56 -16.24
C ILE A 4 -7.14 0.23 -15.91
N ALA A 5 -7.09 -0.18 -14.64
CA ALA A 5 -6.51 -1.46 -14.25
C ALA A 5 -7.11 -1.95 -12.94
N LEU A 6 -7.25 -3.26 -12.85
CA LEU A 6 -7.71 -3.96 -11.65
C LEU A 6 -6.98 -5.29 -11.59
N TRP A 7 -6.34 -5.60 -10.45
CA TRP A 7 -5.65 -6.86 -10.28
C TRP A 7 -5.67 -7.32 -8.83
N ALA A 8 -5.49 -8.63 -8.65
CA ALA A 8 -5.45 -9.24 -7.33
C ALA A 8 -4.00 -9.41 -6.86
N ASN A 9 -3.80 -9.21 -5.57
CA ASN A 9 -2.53 -9.48 -4.89
C ASN A 9 -2.77 -10.52 -3.81
N ILE A 10 -1.92 -11.53 -3.78
CA ILE A 10 -1.95 -12.54 -2.73
C ILE A 10 -0.59 -12.51 -2.04
N ASN A 11 -0.60 -12.09 -0.77
CA ASN A 11 0.61 -12.01 0.03
C ASN A 11 0.54 -13.05 1.15
N TYR A 12 1.39 -14.06 1.06
CA TYR A 12 1.50 -15.10 2.07
C TYR A 12 2.35 -14.63 3.23
N LYS A 13 2.47 -15.45 4.26
CA LYS A 13 3.32 -15.15 5.40
C LYS A 13 4.73 -14.76 4.94
N ASN A 14 5.25 -13.69 5.49
CA ASN A 14 6.55 -13.08 5.19
C ASN A 14 6.65 -12.31 3.87
N ASP A 15 5.62 -12.30 3.05
CA ASP A 15 5.63 -11.49 1.83
C ASP A 15 5.53 -10.00 2.13
N ILE A 16 6.21 -9.22 1.33
CA ILE A 16 6.17 -7.76 1.35
C ILE A 16 5.96 -7.23 -0.07
N ASN A 17 5.52 -5.98 -0.18
CA ASN A 17 5.59 -5.25 -1.43
C ASN A 17 6.52 -4.05 -1.24
N TRP A 18 7.53 -3.97 -2.09
CA TRP A 18 8.49 -2.88 -2.06
C TRP A 18 7.82 -1.54 -2.36
N ALA A 19 8.44 -0.49 -1.87
CA ALA A 19 7.97 0.86 -2.11
C ALA A 19 7.95 1.18 -3.60
N HIS A 20 6.84 1.74 -4.06
CA HIS A 20 6.63 2.07 -5.46
C HIS A 20 5.52 3.11 -5.61
N LYS A 21 5.38 3.62 -6.80
CA LYS A 21 4.24 4.46 -7.20
C LYS A 21 3.75 4.02 -8.58
N HIS A 22 2.57 4.44 -8.94
CA HIS A 22 1.95 4.11 -10.23
C HIS A 22 1.80 5.34 -11.11
N ALA A 23 1.72 5.11 -12.41
CA ALA A 23 1.22 6.11 -13.34
C ALA A 23 -0.29 6.23 -13.18
N GLY A 24 -0.86 7.39 -13.45
CA GLY A 24 -2.29 7.64 -13.36
C GLY A 24 -2.63 8.67 -12.31
N ASP A 25 -3.91 8.87 -12.04
CA ASP A 25 -4.39 9.91 -11.15
C ASP A 25 -4.70 9.36 -9.76
N LEU A 26 -5.42 8.25 -9.69
CA LEU A 26 -5.91 7.70 -8.44
C LEU A 26 -5.61 6.20 -8.38
N SER A 27 -5.13 5.76 -7.24
CA SER A 27 -4.91 4.35 -6.94
C SER A 27 -5.74 3.93 -5.75
N GLY A 28 -6.03 2.64 -5.65
CA GLY A 28 -6.77 2.11 -4.54
C GLY A 28 -6.44 0.67 -4.22
N VAL A 29 -6.77 0.28 -3.00
CA VAL A 29 -6.64 -1.08 -2.51
C VAL A 29 -7.91 -1.45 -1.78
N TYR A 30 -8.50 -2.58 -2.15
CA TYR A 30 -9.64 -3.18 -1.47
C TYR A 30 -9.24 -4.54 -0.90
N TYR A 31 -9.50 -4.78 0.37
CA TYR A 31 -9.10 -6.00 1.04
C TYR A 31 -10.22 -7.04 1.03
N LEU A 32 -9.97 -8.17 0.39
CA LEU A 32 -10.88 -9.32 0.38
C LEU A 32 -10.65 -10.23 1.58
N LYS A 33 -9.41 -10.34 2.04
CA LYS A 33 -9.03 -11.15 3.19
C LYS A 33 -7.86 -10.49 3.91
N ALA A 34 -8.01 -10.26 5.20
CA ALA A 34 -6.98 -9.65 6.01
C ALA A 34 -7.14 -10.07 7.48
N LYS A 35 -6.17 -10.81 7.99
CA LYS A 35 -6.10 -11.16 9.41
C LYS A 35 -5.32 -10.11 10.17
N GLU A 36 -5.35 -10.16 11.49
CA GLU A 36 -4.47 -9.33 12.31
C GLU A 36 -3.01 -9.58 11.95
N ASN A 37 -2.20 -8.54 11.97
CA ASN A 37 -0.77 -8.58 11.68
C ASN A 37 -0.42 -9.05 10.26
N CYS A 38 -1.32 -8.83 9.31
CA CYS A 38 -1.07 -9.24 7.93
C CYS A 38 -0.26 -8.22 7.12
N GLY A 39 0.17 -7.14 7.73
CA GLY A 39 0.97 -6.10 7.10
C GLY A 39 0.15 -4.88 6.71
N ASP A 40 0.61 -3.72 7.15
CA ASP A 40 -0.04 -2.44 6.86
C ASP A 40 0.33 -1.94 5.48
N LEU A 41 -0.55 -1.15 4.90
CA LEU A 41 -0.24 -0.28 3.78
C LEU A 41 0.41 0.98 4.33
N VAL A 42 1.61 1.30 3.88
CA VAL A 42 2.31 2.51 4.28
C VAL A 42 2.29 3.48 3.12
N LEU A 43 1.73 4.65 3.36
CA LEU A 43 1.71 5.75 2.42
C LEU A 43 2.74 6.78 2.85
N ASP A 44 3.52 7.23 1.90
CA ASP A 44 4.43 8.33 2.12
C ASP A 44 3.76 9.61 1.65
N ASN A 45 3.28 10.39 2.62
CA ASN A 45 2.56 11.64 2.36
C ASN A 45 3.49 12.81 2.03
N PHE A 46 4.77 12.53 1.97
CA PHE A 46 5.76 13.54 1.73
C PHE A 46 5.74 13.98 0.27
N ASN A 47 5.54 15.28 0.07
CA ASN A 47 5.62 15.89 -1.26
C ASN A 47 7.08 16.23 -1.52
N TYR A 48 7.82 15.27 -2.04
CA TYR A 48 9.25 15.40 -2.06
C TYR A 48 9.86 16.27 -3.12
N SER A 49 10.95 16.92 -2.72
CA SER A 49 12.06 17.16 -3.61
C SER A 49 12.91 15.89 -3.76
N GLU A 50 13.73 15.83 -4.80
CA GLU A 50 14.60 14.68 -5.02
C GLU A 50 15.50 14.35 -3.82
N ASN A 51 15.92 15.37 -3.09
CA ASN A 51 16.82 15.20 -1.95
C ASN A 51 16.17 14.55 -0.73
N CYS A 52 14.86 14.53 -0.66
CA CYS A 52 14.14 14.03 0.50
C CYS A 52 13.66 12.60 0.34
N LYS A 53 13.69 12.03 -0.84
CA LYS A 53 13.11 10.71 -1.13
C LYS A 53 13.67 9.60 -0.25
N ILE A 54 14.97 9.56 -0.06
CA ILE A 54 15.62 8.53 0.74
C ILE A 54 15.25 8.70 2.21
N ASN A 55 15.31 9.92 2.70
CA ASN A 55 15.04 10.20 4.10
C ASN A 55 13.60 9.92 4.51
N ALA A 56 12.65 10.07 3.58
CA ALA A 56 11.24 9.79 3.83
C ALA A 56 11.02 8.34 4.26
N TYR A 57 11.82 7.40 3.79
CA TYR A 57 11.74 6.01 4.21
C TYR A 57 12.41 5.73 5.53
N LEU A 58 13.34 6.55 5.94
CA LEU A 58 14.08 6.36 7.17
C LEU A 58 13.39 6.98 8.39
N THR A 59 12.43 7.84 8.16
CA THR A 59 11.72 8.55 9.22
C THR A 59 10.23 8.25 9.16
N ASN A 60 9.56 8.20 10.30
CA ASN A 60 8.10 8.02 10.35
C ASN A 60 7.33 9.33 10.18
N LYS A 61 8.03 10.46 10.07
CA LYS A 61 7.42 11.79 10.07
C LYS A 61 6.43 12.01 8.93
N TYR A 62 6.72 11.46 7.74
CA TYR A 62 5.91 11.68 6.53
C TYR A 62 5.15 10.44 6.10
N LYS A 63 5.13 9.40 6.93
CA LYS A 63 4.49 8.14 6.60
C LYS A 63 3.18 7.98 7.33
N THR A 64 2.21 7.46 6.64
CA THR A 64 0.93 7.05 7.23
C THR A 64 0.80 5.55 7.09
N SER A 65 0.64 4.86 8.21
CA SER A 65 0.43 3.41 8.22
C SER A 65 -1.06 3.13 8.37
N ILE A 66 -1.60 2.32 7.47
CA ILE A 66 -3.02 1.99 7.44
C ILE A 66 -3.17 0.50 7.59
N THR A 67 -3.86 0.09 8.65
CA THR A 67 -4.10 -1.32 8.93
C THR A 67 -5.00 -1.94 7.87
N ALA A 68 -4.58 -3.07 7.33
CA ALA A 68 -5.39 -3.84 6.42
C ALA A 68 -6.56 -4.49 7.17
N LYS A 69 -7.77 -4.31 6.67
CA LYS A 69 -8.99 -4.91 7.22
C LYS A 69 -9.88 -5.37 6.08
N LYS A 70 -10.52 -6.52 6.25
CA LYS A 70 -11.49 -7.03 5.28
C LYS A 70 -12.55 -5.96 4.98
N ASP A 71 -12.88 -5.84 3.72
CA ASP A 71 -13.88 -4.91 3.16
C ASP A 71 -13.51 -3.43 3.29
N LYS A 72 -12.28 -3.13 3.63
CA LYS A 72 -11.77 -1.76 3.66
C LYS A 72 -11.25 -1.36 2.28
N LEU A 73 -11.67 -0.21 1.82
CA LEU A 73 -11.17 0.42 0.59
C LEU A 73 -10.31 1.63 0.97
N ILE A 74 -9.11 1.69 0.44
CA ILE A 74 -8.20 2.82 0.63
C ILE A 74 -7.93 3.41 -0.74
N LEU A 75 -8.16 4.72 -0.87
CA LEU A 75 -7.87 5.47 -2.09
C LEU A 75 -6.77 6.46 -1.81
N PHE A 76 -5.84 6.60 -2.74
CA PHE A 76 -4.72 7.52 -2.62
C PHE A 76 -4.25 7.98 -4.00
N ASP A 77 -3.53 9.10 -4.00
CA ASP A 77 -2.93 9.63 -5.21
C ASP A 77 -1.92 8.65 -5.79
N SER A 78 -1.98 8.39 -7.08
CA SER A 78 -1.06 7.45 -7.75
C SER A 78 0.40 7.86 -7.65
N GLU A 79 0.68 9.15 -7.49
CA GLU A 79 2.03 9.65 -7.27
C GLU A 79 2.54 9.39 -5.85
N CYS A 80 1.66 9.01 -4.94
CA CYS A 80 2.05 8.68 -3.57
C CYS A 80 2.87 7.39 -3.57
N VAL A 81 4.10 7.46 -3.07
CA VAL A 81 4.92 6.27 -2.88
C VAL A 81 4.32 5.45 -1.74
N HIS A 82 4.14 4.18 -1.97
CA HIS A 82 3.52 3.29 -1.00
C HIS A 82 4.23 1.94 -0.97
N ALA A 83 4.11 1.28 0.15
CA ALA A 83 4.69 -0.04 0.37
C ALA A 83 3.72 -0.86 1.19
N VAL A 84 3.89 -2.16 1.17
CA VAL A 84 3.12 -3.07 2.01
C VAL A 84 4.07 -3.82 2.91
N LEU A 85 3.85 -3.72 4.20
CA LEU A 85 4.69 -4.34 5.22
C LEU A 85 4.50 -5.85 5.24
N LYS A 86 5.45 -6.52 5.88
CA LYS A 86 5.46 -7.98 5.97
C LYS A 86 4.18 -8.52 6.59
N ASN A 87 3.64 -9.56 5.97
CA ASN A 87 2.54 -10.33 6.52
C ASN A 87 3.08 -11.31 7.57
N PHE A 88 2.78 -11.07 8.85
CA PHE A 88 3.17 -11.94 9.96
C PHE A 88 2.08 -12.93 10.32
N SER A 89 0.92 -12.88 9.67
CA SER A 89 -0.19 -13.78 9.95
C SER A 89 0.00 -15.15 9.29
N GLU A 90 -0.76 -16.14 9.76
CA GLU A 90 -0.68 -17.51 9.24
C GLU A 90 -1.44 -17.72 7.92
N GLY A 91 -2.18 -16.75 7.46
CA GLY A 91 -2.96 -16.86 6.23
C GLY A 91 -2.58 -15.80 5.21
N PRO A 92 -3.03 -15.96 3.97
CA PRO A 92 -2.76 -14.96 2.96
C PRO A 92 -3.58 -13.69 3.20
N ARG A 93 -2.98 -12.54 2.92
CA ARG A 93 -3.70 -11.29 2.70
C ARG A 93 -4.05 -11.25 1.22
N ILE A 94 -5.33 -11.07 0.92
CA ILE A 94 -5.81 -10.97 -0.45
C ILE A 94 -6.41 -9.59 -0.64
N SER A 95 -5.87 -8.86 -1.59
CA SER A 95 -6.33 -7.53 -1.92
C SER A 95 -6.53 -7.36 -3.42
N MET A 96 -7.37 -6.41 -3.77
CA MET A 96 -7.55 -5.95 -5.15
C MET A 96 -6.93 -4.56 -5.24
N SER A 97 -6.01 -4.40 -6.18
CA SER A 97 -5.48 -3.09 -6.52
C SER A 97 -6.22 -2.52 -7.71
N LEU A 98 -6.51 -1.23 -7.66
CA LEU A 98 -7.17 -0.54 -8.76
C LEU A 98 -6.44 0.75 -9.09
N LEU A 99 -6.53 1.11 -10.36
CA LEU A 99 -5.82 2.25 -10.90
C LEU A 99 -6.71 3.03 -11.86
#